data_c88e359efaba2725fd13f4eca52a73d1
#
_entry.id   c88e359efaba2725fd13f4eca52a73d1
#
_cell.length_a   1.000
_cell.length_b   1.000
_cell.length_c   1.000
_cell.angle_alpha   90.00
_cell.angle_beta   90.00
_cell.angle_gamma   90.00
#
_symmetry.space_group_name_H-M   'P 1'
#
loop_
_entity.id
_entity.type
_entity.pdbx_description
1 polymer ?
#
loop_
_entity_poly.entity_id
_entity_poly.type
_entity_poly.pdbx_seq_one_letter_code
_entity_poly.pdbx_strand_id
1 'polypeptide(L)'
;MLLIDCLQANLPLGFVYLDSIIPTVKIDLKYFGKENFTGTNINGYDSNRCIISKDAALALKNVQNDLSHFNYGLKVFDAYRPQRSVDHFVKWARNNNQKMKSVHYPNVNKKNLFKEGYIA
;
A
#
# COMPACT_ATOMS: atom_id res chain seq x y z
N MET A 1 -21.57 17.01 10.11
CA MET A 1 -22.10 15.84 9.40
C MET A 1 -21.93 15.90 7.87
N LEU A 2 -21.84 17.06 7.27
CA LEU A 2 -21.68 17.25 5.81
C LEU A 2 -20.25 17.07 5.25
N LEU A 3 -19.21 17.08 6.09
CA LEU A 3 -17.81 16.99 5.64
C LEU A 3 -17.30 15.55 5.48
N ILE A 4 -17.94 14.57 6.11
CA ILE A 4 -17.52 13.16 6.03
C ILE A 4 -18.01 12.51 4.74
N ASP A 5 -19.18 12.87 4.26
CA ASP A 5 -19.75 12.36 3.00
C ASP A 5 -18.99 12.88 1.77
N CYS A 6 -18.44 14.09 1.83
CA CYS A 6 -17.71 14.68 0.71
C CYS A 6 -16.35 14.02 0.44
N LEU A 7 -15.69 13.47 1.47
CA LEU A 7 -14.37 12.79 1.33
C LEU A 7 -14.49 11.36 0.78
N GLN A 8 -15.65 10.72 0.96
CA GLN A 8 -15.92 9.38 0.40
C GLN A 8 -16.62 9.44 -0.96
N ALA A 9 -17.14 10.59 -1.37
CA ALA A 9 -17.93 10.75 -2.59
C ALA A 9 -17.15 10.46 -3.90
N ASN A 10 -15.80 10.38 -3.86
CA ASN A 10 -14.95 10.17 -5.01
C ASN A 10 -14.40 8.73 -5.12
N LEU A 11 -14.73 7.83 -4.18
CA LEU A 11 -14.31 6.44 -4.25
C LEU A 11 -15.30 5.59 -5.04
N PRO A 12 -14.82 4.60 -5.81
CA PRO A 12 -15.70 3.61 -6.43
C PRO A 12 -16.58 2.91 -5.39
N LEU A 13 -17.77 2.49 -5.81
CA LEU A 13 -18.68 1.74 -4.96
C LEU A 13 -17.99 0.52 -4.35
N GLY A 14 -18.16 0.30 -3.05
CA GLY A 14 -17.57 -0.82 -2.32
C GLY A 14 -16.16 -0.58 -1.81
N PHE A 15 -15.56 0.60 -2.08
CA PHE A 15 -14.28 1.01 -1.52
C PHE A 15 -14.43 2.07 -0.45
N VAL A 16 -13.52 2.06 0.51
CA VAL A 16 -13.48 3.00 1.63
C VAL A 16 -12.03 3.42 1.92
N TYR A 17 -11.87 4.53 2.61
CA TYR A 17 -10.61 4.85 3.26
C TYR A 17 -10.47 4.06 4.56
N LEU A 18 -9.37 3.36 4.73
CA LEU A 18 -9.17 2.46 5.89
C LEU A 18 -9.21 3.21 7.22
N ASP A 19 -8.62 4.39 7.29
CA ASP A 19 -8.61 5.23 8.49
C ASP A 19 -10.01 5.77 8.88
N SER A 20 -10.95 5.79 7.95
CA SER A 20 -12.36 6.12 8.25
C SER A 20 -13.08 4.97 8.96
N ILE A 21 -12.65 3.74 8.73
CA ILE A 21 -13.23 2.53 9.36
C ILE A 21 -12.48 2.16 10.65
N ILE A 22 -11.15 2.33 10.64
CA ILE A 22 -10.27 2.01 11.76
C ILE A 22 -9.44 3.26 12.09
N PRO A 23 -9.97 4.19 12.91
CA PRO A 23 -9.25 5.43 13.22
C PRO A 23 -7.90 5.23 13.91
N THR A 24 -7.69 4.09 14.57
CA THR A 24 -6.45 3.76 15.30
C THR A 24 -5.40 3.05 14.44
N VAL A 25 -5.71 2.70 13.18
CA VAL A 25 -4.76 2.04 12.30
C VAL A 25 -3.59 2.96 11.96
N LYS A 26 -2.38 2.42 11.92
CA LYS A 26 -1.21 3.13 11.39
C LYS A 26 -1.10 2.87 9.90
N ILE A 27 -0.97 3.95 9.13
CA ILE A 27 -0.83 3.89 7.67
C ILE A 27 0.55 4.44 7.30
N ASP A 28 1.31 3.65 6.55
CA ASP A 28 2.64 4.00 6.07
C ASP A 28 2.79 3.48 4.63
N LEU A 29 2.09 4.14 3.69
CA LEU A 29 2.05 3.74 2.29
C LEU A 29 3.43 3.87 1.65
N LYS A 30 4.11 2.75 1.47
CA LYS A 30 5.50 2.70 0.98
C LYS A 30 5.65 3.20 -0.46
N TYR A 31 4.62 3.09 -1.26
CA TYR A 31 4.66 3.49 -2.67
C TYR A 31 4.26 4.95 -2.91
N PHE A 32 3.66 5.60 -1.93
CA PHE A 32 3.45 7.04 -1.94
C PHE A 32 4.77 7.82 -1.75
N GLY A 33 5.69 7.27 -0.95
CA GLY A 33 7.02 7.83 -0.75
C GLY A 33 8.10 7.11 -1.55
N LYS A 34 9.36 7.39 -1.20
CA LYS A 34 10.56 6.81 -1.84
C LYS A 34 11.14 5.61 -1.08
N GLU A 35 10.63 5.31 0.10
CA GLU A 35 11.08 4.20 0.93
C GLU A 35 10.47 2.86 0.48
N ASN A 36 10.79 2.47 -0.73
CA ASN A 36 10.35 1.23 -1.34
C ASN A 36 11.48 0.64 -2.21
N PHE A 37 11.25 -0.54 -2.76
CA PHE A 37 12.28 -1.27 -3.51
C PHE A 37 12.76 -0.56 -4.78
N THR A 38 12.00 0.38 -5.33
CA THR A 38 12.42 1.20 -6.49
C THR A 38 13.21 2.42 -6.08
N GLY A 39 13.03 2.91 -4.85
CA GLY A 39 13.59 4.16 -4.36
C GLY A 39 12.97 5.41 -4.98
N THR A 40 11.80 5.29 -5.59
CA THR A 40 11.06 6.38 -6.22
C THR A 40 9.59 6.36 -5.79
N ASN A 41 8.91 7.50 -5.95
CA ASN A 41 7.45 7.51 -5.86
C ASN A 41 6.85 6.67 -7.00
N ILE A 42 5.83 5.90 -6.70
CA ILE A 42 5.17 5.04 -7.68
C ILE A 42 3.94 5.73 -8.26
N ASN A 43 3.80 5.69 -9.58
CA ASN A 43 2.62 6.21 -10.27
C ASN A 43 1.35 5.54 -9.71
N GLY A 44 0.31 6.31 -9.48
CA GLY A 44 -0.97 5.79 -8.99
C GLY A 44 -1.21 6.02 -7.50
N TYR A 45 -0.18 6.35 -6.74
CA TYR A 45 -0.29 6.73 -5.33
C TYR A 45 -0.25 8.27 -5.22
N ASP A 46 -1.36 8.91 -5.59
CA ASP A 46 -1.44 10.37 -5.71
C ASP A 46 -1.72 11.06 -4.36
N SER A 47 -2.14 10.30 -3.35
CA SER A 47 -2.34 10.78 -1.99
C SER A 47 -1.93 9.72 -0.97
N ASN A 48 -1.57 10.16 0.25
CA ASN A 48 -1.24 9.26 1.36
C ASN A 48 -2.51 8.74 2.05
N ARG A 49 -3.45 8.20 1.27
CA ARG A 49 -4.71 7.65 1.76
C ARG A 49 -4.82 6.18 1.38
N CYS A 50 -5.04 5.34 2.38
CA CYS A 50 -5.18 3.90 2.18
C CYS A 50 -6.61 3.56 1.74
N ILE A 51 -6.76 3.14 0.49
CA ILE A 51 -8.03 2.71 -0.10
C ILE A 51 -8.08 1.18 -0.06
N ILE A 52 -9.21 0.65 0.36
CA ILE A 52 -9.41 -0.80 0.51
C ILE A 52 -10.90 -1.14 0.28
N SER A 53 -11.22 -2.38 -0.06
CA SER A 53 -12.61 -2.80 -0.10
C SER A 53 -13.25 -2.72 1.29
N LYS A 54 -14.53 -2.36 1.33
CA LYS A 54 -15.26 -2.22 2.60
C LYS A 54 -15.25 -3.51 3.40
N ASP A 55 -15.44 -4.66 2.76
CA ASP A 55 -15.45 -5.95 3.44
C ASP A 55 -14.10 -6.27 4.09
N ALA A 56 -13.00 -6.01 3.37
CA ALA A 56 -11.65 -6.18 3.93
C ALA A 56 -11.39 -5.21 5.08
N ALA A 57 -11.84 -3.96 4.98
CA ALA A 57 -11.69 -2.98 6.06
C ALA A 57 -12.42 -3.41 7.33
N LEU A 58 -13.65 -3.95 7.20
CA LEU A 58 -14.42 -4.47 8.33
C LEU A 58 -13.76 -5.68 8.97
N ALA A 59 -13.20 -6.59 8.17
CA ALA A 59 -12.44 -7.74 8.67
C ALA A 59 -11.18 -7.29 9.44
N LEU A 60 -10.43 -6.33 8.90
CA LEU A 60 -9.26 -5.76 9.56
C LEU A 60 -9.61 -5.01 10.85
N LYS A 61 -10.79 -4.40 10.91
CA LYS A 61 -11.28 -3.77 12.14
C LYS A 61 -11.39 -4.78 13.28
N ASN A 62 -11.88 -5.98 13.02
CA ASN A 62 -11.93 -7.05 14.00
C ASN A 62 -10.52 -7.46 14.45
N VAL A 63 -9.58 -7.59 13.51
CA VAL A 63 -8.17 -7.87 13.82
C VAL A 63 -7.56 -6.78 14.70
N GLN A 64 -7.78 -5.52 14.35
CA GLN A 64 -7.31 -4.39 15.16
C GLN A 64 -7.86 -4.42 16.59
N ASN A 65 -9.15 -4.72 16.74
CA ASN A 65 -9.78 -4.84 18.05
C ASN A 65 -9.15 -5.97 18.87
N ASP A 66 -8.94 -7.13 18.27
CA ASP A 66 -8.32 -8.29 18.96
C ASP A 66 -6.88 -7.97 19.39
N LEU A 67 -6.09 -7.37 18.50
CA LEU A 67 -4.70 -6.97 18.78
C LEU A 67 -4.60 -5.95 19.91
N SER A 68 -5.58 -5.06 20.04
CA SER A 68 -5.59 -4.02 21.07
C SER A 68 -5.58 -4.58 22.50
N HIS A 69 -6.15 -5.77 22.72
CA HIS A 69 -6.12 -6.45 24.01
C HIS A 69 -4.70 -6.87 24.44
N PHE A 70 -3.79 -6.96 23.50
CA PHE A 70 -2.38 -7.30 23.72
C PHE A 70 -1.44 -6.10 23.56
N ASN A 71 -1.97 -4.88 23.52
CA ASN A 71 -1.23 -3.64 23.25
C ASN A 71 -0.52 -3.62 21.88
N TYR A 72 -1.08 -4.34 20.90
CA TYR A 72 -0.63 -4.31 19.51
C TYR A 72 -1.64 -3.60 18.63
N GLY A 73 -1.22 -3.25 17.43
CA GLY A 73 -2.07 -2.68 16.40
C GLY A 73 -1.51 -2.96 15.01
N LEU A 74 -2.36 -2.77 14.00
CA LEU A 74 -1.98 -2.91 12.60
C LEU A 74 -1.22 -1.67 12.12
N LYS A 75 -0.20 -1.92 11.31
CA LYS A 75 0.45 -0.93 10.48
C LYS A 75 0.34 -1.40 9.02
N VAL A 76 -0.28 -0.60 8.17
CA VAL A 76 -0.57 -0.95 6.79
C VAL A 76 0.37 -0.22 5.86
N PHE A 77 1.07 -0.98 5.01
CA PHE A 77 2.06 -0.47 4.06
C PHE A 77 1.51 -0.33 2.65
N ASP A 78 0.46 -1.05 2.31
CA ASP A 78 -0.21 -1.03 1.02
C ASP A 78 -1.58 -1.71 1.14
N ALA A 79 -2.50 -1.36 0.23
CA ALA A 79 -3.81 -2.03 0.10
C ALA A 79 -4.23 -2.03 -1.37
N TYR A 80 -5.19 -1.20 -1.79
CA TYR A 80 -5.52 -1.11 -3.21
C TYR A 80 -4.33 -0.61 -4.03
N ARG A 81 -3.99 -1.36 -5.07
CA ARG A 81 -2.90 -1.03 -5.99
C ARG A 81 -3.47 -0.79 -7.39
N PRO A 82 -3.39 0.44 -7.92
CA PRO A 82 -3.82 0.73 -9.29
C PRO A 82 -3.00 -0.02 -10.33
N GLN A 83 -3.61 -0.33 -11.49
CA GLN A 83 -2.90 -0.98 -12.59
C GLN A 83 -1.67 -0.17 -13.06
N ARG A 84 -1.76 1.15 -13.09
CA ARG A 84 -0.62 2.01 -13.45
C ARG A 84 0.56 1.90 -12.50
N SER A 85 0.33 1.48 -11.25
CA SER A 85 1.41 1.19 -10.30
C SER A 85 2.14 -0.10 -10.66
N VAL A 86 1.40 -1.14 -11.03
CA VAL A 86 1.96 -2.40 -11.53
C VAL A 86 2.77 -2.14 -12.81
N ASP A 87 2.25 -1.34 -13.72
CA ASP A 87 2.95 -0.95 -14.95
C ASP A 87 4.26 -0.19 -14.65
N HIS A 88 4.25 0.66 -13.62
CA HIS A 88 5.46 1.34 -13.15
C HIS A 88 6.51 0.33 -12.65
N PHE A 89 6.10 -0.67 -11.87
CA PHE A 89 7.01 -1.72 -11.40
C PHE A 89 7.63 -2.49 -12.56
N VAL A 90 6.85 -2.83 -13.58
CA VAL A 90 7.32 -3.53 -14.77
C VAL A 90 8.37 -2.69 -15.52
N LYS A 91 8.10 -1.39 -15.72
CA LYS A 91 9.07 -0.48 -16.35
C LYS A 91 10.34 -0.34 -15.52
N TRP A 92 10.21 -0.16 -14.21
CA TRP A 92 11.35 -0.07 -13.32
C TRP A 92 12.20 -1.36 -13.35
N ALA A 93 11.58 -2.52 -13.36
CA ALA A 93 12.30 -3.81 -13.39
C ALA A 93 13.19 -3.97 -14.63
N ARG A 94 12.88 -3.26 -15.70
CA ARG A 94 13.64 -3.27 -16.97
C ARG A 94 14.71 -2.20 -17.08
N ASN A 95 14.75 -1.23 -16.16
CA ASN A 95 15.76 -0.17 -16.17
C ASN A 95 16.99 -0.54 -15.33
N ASN A 96 18.02 0.31 -15.35
CA ASN A 96 19.28 0.06 -14.67
C ASN A 96 19.35 0.56 -13.22
N ASN A 97 18.25 1.10 -12.69
CA ASN A 97 18.21 1.60 -11.31
C ASN A 97 18.24 0.44 -10.32
N GLN A 98 19.29 0.34 -9.52
CA GLN A 98 19.49 -0.67 -8.47
C GLN A 98 19.87 -0.05 -7.12
N LYS A 99 19.58 1.25 -6.92
CA LYS A 99 20.02 1.97 -5.71
C LYS A 99 19.50 1.37 -4.40
N MET A 100 18.36 0.69 -4.43
CA MET A 100 17.75 0.06 -3.26
C MET A 100 18.05 -1.44 -3.14
N LYS A 101 18.93 -1.98 -3.98
CA LYS A 101 19.24 -3.41 -4.00
C LYS A 101 19.74 -3.92 -2.64
N SER A 102 20.67 -3.21 -2.01
CA SER A 102 21.27 -3.64 -0.75
C SER A 102 20.26 -3.77 0.40
N VAL A 103 19.15 -3.03 0.34
CA VAL A 103 18.13 -3.00 1.38
C VAL A 103 16.97 -3.96 1.06
N HIS A 104 16.50 -3.97 -0.19
CA HIS A 104 15.24 -4.62 -0.54
C HIS A 104 15.38 -5.98 -1.25
N TYR A 105 16.48 -6.20 -1.97
CA TYR A 105 16.70 -7.47 -2.69
C TYR A 105 18.19 -7.81 -2.81
N PRO A 106 18.94 -7.88 -1.68
CA PRO A 106 20.41 -7.97 -1.68
C PRO A 106 20.93 -9.23 -2.37
N ASN A 107 20.18 -10.32 -2.29
CA ASN A 107 20.59 -11.64 -2.75
C ASN A 107 20.01 -12.04 -4.11
N VAL A 108 19.27 -11.15 -4.77
CA VAL A 108 18.58 -11.45 -6.03
C VAL A 108 18.99 -10.46 -7.11
N ASN A 109 19.30 -10.99 -8.32
CA ASN A 109 19.49 -10.12 -9.47
C ASN A 109 18.17 -9.45 -9.86
N LYS A 110 18.22 -8.16 -10.16
CA LYS A 110 17.03 -7.37 -10.52
C LYS A 110 16.21 -8.02 -11.65
N LYS A 111 16.87 -8.58 -12.66
CA LYS A 111 16.22 -9.30 -13.77
C LYS A 111 15.41 -10.53 -13.35
N ASN A 112 15.65 -11.05 -12.15
CA ASN A 112 15.00 -12.25 -11.63
C ASN A 112 13.87 -11.91 -10.62
N LEU A 113 13.58 -10.65 -10.35
CA LEU A 113 12.62 -10.26 -9.31
C LEU A 113 11.21 -10.80 -9.56
N PHE A 114 10.77 -10.91 -10.81
CA PHE A 114 9.50 -11.56 -11.15
C PHE A 114 9.55 -13.07 -10.91
N LYS A 115 10.61 -13.73 -11.41
CA LYS A 115 10.80 -15.17 -11.28
C LYS A 115 10.89 -15.62 -9.82
N GLU A 116 11.55 -14.82 -8.99
CA GLU A 116 11.76 -15.12 -7.57
C GLU A 116 10.60 -14.63 -6.68
N GLY A 117 9.51 -14.14 -7.27
CA GLY A 117 8.30 -13.77 -6.53
C GLY A 117 8.34 -12.42 -5.78
N TYR A 118 9.36 -11.60 -6.02
CA TYR A 118 9.44 -10.25 -5.42
C TYR A 118 8.43 -9.28 -6.04
N ILE A 119 8.16 -9.43 -7.32
CA ILE A 119 7.18 -8.64 -8.07
C ILE A 119 6.22 -9.63 -8.75
N ALA A 120 4.94 -9.43 -8.56
CA ALA A 120 3.86 -10.23 -9.18
C ALA A 120 3.24 -9.50 -10.35
#